data_1e791523d7cfd252e99903e6b8572d41
#
_entry.id   1e791523d7cfd252e99903e6b8572d41
#
_cell.length_a   1.000
_cell.length_b   1.000
_cell.length_c   1.000
_cell.angle_alpha   90.00
_cell.angle_beta   90.00
_cell.angle_gamma   90.00
#
_symmetry.space_group_name_H-M   'P 1'
#
loop_
_entity.id
_entity.type
_entity.pdbx_description
1 polymer ?
#
loop_
_entity_poly.entity_id
_entity_poly.type
_entity_poly.pdbx_seq_one_letter_code
_entity_poly.pdbx_strand_id
1 'polypeptide(L)'
;MNQKKYSFQDLLSIMQRLRAADGCPWDRKQTHESIKKHVVEEAYELVEAIDSGDNQKIADESGDVLLQVVFHAQIAAEEGGYDIDDVTDAICRKMIHRHPHLFGTANEPADWDEIKRKDRSQATVAEEMRGVSAALPALMRAEKILRKAEKAGYAAPQTEDFSMDELGLGALLFRVADQCRKHHIDPELALSRYLNHYITEFEEKENRQDET
;
A
#
# COMPACT_ATOMS: atom_id res chain seq x y z
N MET A 1 17.03 -32.04 12.76
CA MET A 1 17.63 -31.77 11.44
C MET A 1 17.57 -30.26 11.23
N ASN A 2 18.72 -29.57 11.13
CA ASN A 2 18.69 -28.16 10.76
C ASN A 2 18.17 -28.04 9.32
N GLN A 3 16.93 -27.57 9.16
CA GLN A 3 16.42 -27.23 7.83
C GLN A 3 17.28 -26.11 7.24
N LYS A 4 17.71 -26.26 5.99
CA LYS A 4 18.45 -25.22 5.24
C LYS A 4 17.56 -23.97 5.21
N LYS A 5 18.08 -22.84 5.72
CA LYS A 5 17.41 -21.55 5.55
C LYS A 5 17.66 -21.04 4.13
N TYR A 6 16.62 -20.80 3.37
CA TYR A 6 16.72 -20.22 2.03
C TYR A 6 17.03 -18.72 2.09
N SER A 7 17.75 -18.24 1.09
CA SER A 7 18.13 -16.83 0.91
C SER A 7 17.24 -16.16 -0.13
N PHE A 8 17.35 -14.85 -0.27
CA PHE A 8 16.71 -14.11 -1.34
C PHE A 8 17.15 -14.60 -2.73
N GLN A 9 18.43 -14.95 -2.91
CA GLN A 9 18.94 -15.50 -4.16
C GLN A 9 18.34 -16.88 -4.49
N ASP A 10 18.06 -17.70 -3.46
CA ASP A 10 17.34 -18.97 -3.66
C ASP A 10 15.90 -18.69 -4.16
N LEU A 11 15.20 -17.66 -3.64
CA LEU A 11 13.87 -17.26 -4.11
C LEU A 11 13.88 -16.84 -5.58
N LEU A 12 14.85 -16.04 -6.00
CA LEU A 12 15.01 -15.64 -7.41
C LEU A 12 15.21 -16.87 -8.31
N SER A 13 16.08 -17.80 -7.89
CA SER A 13 16.32 -19.04 -8.62
C SER A 13 15.09 -19.95 -8.72
N ILE A 14 14.28 -19.99 -7.66
CA ILE A 14 13.00 -20.72 -7.64
C ILE A 14 12.03 -20.09 -8.64
N MET A 15 11.87 -18.77 -8.64
CA MET A 15 10.98 -18.08 -9.56
C MET A 15 11.40 -18.28 -11.02
N GLN A 16 12.67 -18.17 -11.33
CA GLN A 16 13.22 -18.47 -12.66
C GLN A 16 12.90 -19.91 -13.07
N ARG A 17 13.05 -20.87 -12.15
CA ARG A 17 12.75 -22.29 -12.42
C ARG A 17 11.25 -22.53 -12.62
N LEU A 18 10.38 -21.89 -11.87
CA LEU A 18 8.92 -21.98 -12.03
C LEU A 18 8.48 -21.48 -13.41
N ARG A 19 9.10 -20.43 -13.92
CA ARG A 19 8.76 -19.84 -15.21
C ARG A 19 9.59 -20.35 -16.39
N ALA A 20 10.56 -21.23 -16.17
CA ALA A 20 11.34 -21.85 -17.24
C ALA A 20 10.45 -22.62 -18.24
N ALA A 21 10.97 -22.89 -19.46
CA ALA A 21 10.22 -23.55 -20.53
C ALA A 21 9.59 -24.90 -20.13
N ASP A 22 10.21 -25.60 -19.21
CA ASP A 22 9.76 -26.85 -18.58
C ASP A 22 9.29 -26.65 -17.12
N GLY A 23 9.01 -25.41 -16.72
CA GLY A 23 8.54 -25.04 -15.40
C GLY A 23 7.04 -25.26 -15.17
N CYS A 24 6.50 -24.59 -14.15
CA CYS A 24 5.09 -24.71 -13.78
C CYS A 24 4.18 -24.11 -14.87
N PRO A 25 3.22 -24.87 -15.43
CA PRO A 25 2.32 -24.35 -16.47
C PRO A 25 1.45 -23.17 -16.02
N TRP A 26 1.14 -23.07 -14.71
CA TRP A 26 0.36 -21.97 -14.14
C TRP A 26 1.20 -20.70 -14.07
N ASP A 27 2.39 -20.77 -13.45
CA ASP A 27 3.28 -19.60 -13.29
C ASP A 27 3.69 -19.01 -14.65
N ARG A 28 3.97 -19.87 -15.63
CA ARG A 28 4.35 -19.46 -16.99
C ARG A 28 3.29 -18.67 -17.74
N LYS A 29 2.02 -18.89 -17.42
CA LYS A 29 0.89 -18.19 -18.06
C LYS A 29 0.61 -16.83 -17.45
N GLN A 30 1.19 -16.54 -16.29
CA GLN A 30 0.90 -15.29 -15.61
C GLN A 30 1.54 -14.10 -16.34
N THR A 31 0.82 -13.00 -16.33
CA THR A 31 1.22 -11.68 -16.84
C THR A 31 1.08 -10.65 -15.73
N HIS A 32 1.65 -9.46 -15.90
CA HIS A 32 1.45 -8.35 -14.97
C HIS A 32 -0.04 -8.11 -14.66
N GLU A 33 -0.88 -8.20 -15.69
CA GLU A 33 -2.32 -7.97 -15.57
C GLU A 33 -3.02 -9.08 -14.78
N SER A 34 -2.64 -10.36 -14.98
CA SER A 34 -3.30 -11.48 -14.33
C SER A 34 -3.01 -11.56 -12.82
N ILE A 35 -1.82 -11.11 -12.38
CA ILE A 35 -1.40 -11.20 -10.98
C ILE A 35 -1.50 -9.88 -10.21
N LYS A 36 -1.83 -8.75 -10.86
CA LYS A 36 -1.89 -7.43 -10.20
C LYS A 36 -2.85 -7.38 -8.99
N LYS A 37 -3.90 -8.21 -8.99
CA LYS A 37 -4.86 -8.27 -7.88
C LYS A 37 -4.23 -8.88 -6.62
N HIS A 38 -3.32 -9.86 -6.79
CA HIS A 38 -2.66 -10.52 -5.67
C HIS A 38 -1.77 -9.54 -4.88
N VAL A 39 -1.16 -8.55 -5.54
CA VAL A 39 -0.41 -7.48 -4.84
C VAL A 39 -1.28 -6.77 -3.80
N VAL A 40 -2.57 -6.58 -4.09
CA VAL A 40 -3.52 -5.94 -3.17
C VAL A 40 -3.97 -6.92 -2.09
N GLU A 41 -4.25 -8.17 -2.45
CA GLU A 41 -4.62 -9.27 -1.53
C GLU A 41 -3.52 -9.43 -0.48
N GLU A 42 -2.28 -9.73 -0.89
CA GLU A 42 -1.14 -9.93 0.03
C GLU A 42 -0.83 -8.67 0.88
N ALA A 43 -1.04 -7.47 0.34
CA ALA A 43 -0.85 -6.25 1.12
C ALA A 43 -1.88 -6.14 2.27
N TYR A 44 -3.13 -6.54 2.06
CA TYR A 44 -4.15 -6.55 3.12
C TYR A 44 -3.96 -7.71 4.09
N GLU A 45 -3.53 -8.89 3.65
CA GLU A 45 -3.20 -10.03 4.51
C GLU A 45 -2.02 -9.68 5.43
N LEU A 46 -1.00 -8.99 4.90
CA LEU A 46 0.08 -8.45 5.74
C LEU A 46 -0.43 -7.43 6.77
N VAL A 47 -1.38 -6.56 6.43
CA VAL A 47 -1.99 -5.62 7.39
C VAL A 47 -2.72 -6.39 8.49
N GLU A 48 -3.50 -7.42 8.15
CA GLU A 48 -4.19 -8.27 9.12
C GLU A 48 -3.21 -9.02 10.04
N ALA A 49 -2.13 -9.56 9.48
CA ALA A 49 -1.07 -10.20 10.25
C ALA A 49 -0.41 -9.23 11.24
N ILE A 50 -0.15 -7.99 10.82
CA ILE A 50 0.39 -6.94 11.71
C ILE A 50 -0.60 -6.62 12.85
N ASP A 51 -1.89 -6.49 12.55
CA ASP A 51 -2.93 -6.23 13.56
C ASP A 51 -3.07 -7.40 14.56
N SER A 52 -2.78 -8.65 14.14
CA SER A 52 -2.76 -9.82 15.03
C SER A 52 -1.59 -9.82 16.03
N GLY A 53 -0.50 -9.13 15.73
CA GLY A 53 0.74 -9.13 16.52
C GLY A 53 1.54 -10.43 16.44
N ASP A 54 1.17 -11.38 15.56
CA ASP A 54 1.86 -12.65 15.38
C ASP A 54 3.05 -12.50 14.42
N ASN A 55 4.27 -12.51 14.97
CA ASN A 55 5.50 -12.35 14.19
C ASN A 55 5.69 -13.43 13.10
N GLN A 56 5.16 -14.64 13.30
CA GLN A 56 5.27 -15.69 12.29
C GLN A 56 4.38 -15.37 11.10
N LYS A 57 3.12 -15.00 11.34
CA LYS A 57 2.21 -14.54 10.28
C LYS A 57 2.75 -13.32 9.55
N ILE A 58 3.27 -12.32 10.27
CA ILE A 58 3.89 -11.13 9.65
C ILE A 58 5.03 -11.53 8.73
N ALA A 59 5.86 -12.49 9.12
CA ALA A 59 6.96 -12.97 8.28
C ALA A 59 6.46 -13.72 7.04
N ASP A 60 5.42 -14.54 7.18
CA ASP A 60 4.81 -15.31 6.10
C ASP A 60 4.19 -14.34 5.06
N GLU A 61 3.32 -13.42 5.47
CA GLU A 61 2.68 -12.46 4.56
C GLU A 61 3.68 -11.45 3.96
N SER A 62 4.74 -11.09 4.70
CA SER A 62 5.84 -10.31 4.12
C SER A 62 6.56 -11.07 2.99
N GLY A 63 6.63 -12.39 3.12
CA GLY A 63 7.15 -13.28 2.07
C GLY A 63 6.26 -13.27 0.82
N ASP A 64 4.94 -13.28 0.98
CA ASP A 64 4.00 -13.27 -0.13
C ASP A 64 3.98 -11.91 -0.86
N VAL A 65 4.06 -10.79 -0.13
CA VAL A 65 4.28 -9.47 -0.75
C VAL A 65 5.61 -9.43 -1.52
N LEU A 66 6.70 -9.98 -0.96
CA LEU A 66 8.00 -10.06 -1.63
C LEU A 66 7.91 -10.93 -2.89
N LEU A 67 7.18 -12.05 -2.84
CA LEU A 67 6.94 -12.92 -3.98
C LEU A 67 6.30 -12.16 -5.14
N GLN A 68 5.29 -11.30 -4.88
CA GLN A 68 4.68 -10.49 -5.93
C GLN A 68 5.71 -9.60 -6.65
N VAL A 69 6.60 -8.96 -5.90
CA VAL A 69 7.66 -8.11 -6.47
C VAL A 69 8.60 -8.93 -7.37
N VAL A 70 9.06 -10.08 -6.87
CA VAL A 70 9.95 -10.98 -7.62
C VAL A 70 9.26 -11.53 -8.86
N PHE A 71 7.98 -11.88 -8.77
CA PHE A 71 7.21 -12.39 -9.91
C PHE A 71 7.07 -11.34 -11.01
N HIS A 72 6.69 -10.11 -10.66
CA HIS A 72 6.62 -9.01 -11.61
C HIS A 72 7.98 -8.71 -12.27
N ALA A 73 9.07 -8.72 -11.50
CA ALA A 73 10.41 -8.50 -12.04
C ALA A 73 10.83 -9.64 -13.00
N GLN A 74 10.49 -10.88 -12.69
CA GLN A 74 10.77 -12.03 -13.56
C GLN A 74 9.99 -11.95 -14.89
N ILE A 75 8.70 -11.58 -14.86
CA ILE A 75 7.89 -11.37 -16.07
C ILE A 75 8.52 -10.29 -16.93
N ALA A 76 8.88 -9.15 -16.34
CA ALA A 76 9.47 -8.05 -17.07
C ALA A 76 10.83 -8.42 -17.71
N ALA A 77 11.67 -9.16 -17.00
CA ALA A 77 12.96 -9.63 -17.51
C ALA A 77 12.79 -10.56 -18.72
N GLU A 78 11.79 -11.44 -18.70
CA GLU A 78 11.46 -12.33 -19.83
C GLU A 78 10.98 -11.55 -21.07
N GLU A 79 10.35 -10.39 -20.87
CA GLU A 79 9.91 -9.50 -21.94
C GLU A 79 11.01 -8.53 -22.42
N GLY A 80 12.23 -8.60 -21.85
CA GLY A 80 13.35 -7.75 -22.19
C GLY A 80 13.25 -6.35 -21.60
N GLY A 81 12.43 -6.18 -20.54
CA GLY A 81 12.30 -4.96 -19.76
C GLY A 81 13.27 -4.89 -18.57
N TYR A 82 12.77 -4.50 -17.40
CA TYR A 82 13.54 -4.42 -16.16
C TYR A 82 13.64 -5.77 -15.44
N ASP A 83 14.63 -5.93 -14.58
CA ASP A 83 14.79 -7.07 -13.70
C ASP A 83 14.75 -6.69 -12.20
N ILE A 84 15.02 -7.64 -11.30
CA ILE A 84 14.98 -7.41 -9.86
C ILE A 84 16.12 -6.48 -9.38
N ASP A 85 17.25 -6.46 -10.08
CA ASP A 85 18.36 -5.58 -9.74
C ASP A 85 18.00 -4.13 -10.07
N ASP A 86 17.29 -3.88 -11.18
CA ASP A 86 16.74 -2.56 -11.52
C ASP A 86 15.73 -2.07 -10.49
N VAL A 87 14.83 -2.96 -10.01
CA VAL A 87 13.88 -2.63 -8.94
C VAL A 87 14.61 -2.26 -7.66
N THR A 88 15.63 -3.03 -7.31
CA THR A 88 16.45 -2.83 -6.12
C THR A 88 17.25 -1.54 -6.22
N ASP A 89 17.92 -1.28 -7.35
CA ASP A 89 18.68 -0.04 -7.57
C ASP A 89 17.76 1.18 -7.48
N ALA A 90 16.59 1.12 -8.13
CA ALA A 90 15.63 2.23 -8.12
C ALA A 90 15.17 2.59 -6.70
N ILE A 91 14.87 1.60 -5.84
CA ILE A 91 14.46 1.88 -4.46
C ILE A 91 15.64 2.34 -3.61
N CYS A 92 16.83 1.75 -3.77
CA CYS A 92 18.03 2.16 -3.05
C CYS A 92 18.40 3.62 -3.35
N ARG A 93 18.47 4.01 -4.63
CA ARG A 93 18.71 5.41 -5.02
C ARG A 93 17.69 6.35 -4.42
N LYS A 94 16.42 5.98 -4.44
CA LYS A 94 15.34 6.75 -3.82
C LYS A 94 15.51 6.90 -2.32
N MET A 95 15.91 5.85 -1.60
CA MET A 95 16.15 5.91 -0.15
C MET A 95 17.36 6.76 0.19
N ILE A 96 18.47 6.59 -0.53
CA ILE A 96 19.69 7.41 -0.36
C ILE A 96 19.37 8.89 -0.59
N HIS A 97 18.72 9.22 -1.72
CA HIS A 97 18.37 10.59 -2.06
C HIS A 97 17.44 11.26 -1.04
N ARG A 98 16.53 10.50 -0.45
CA ARG A 98 15.54 11.03 0.52
C ARG A 98 16.02 11.07 1.97
N HIS A 99 17.23 10.58 2.22
CA HIS A 99 17.87 10.63 3.56
C HIS A 99 19.22 11.33 3.48
N PRO A 100 19.28 12.60 3.02
CA PRO A 100 20.54 13.30 2.84
C PRO A 100 21.30 13.55 4.16
N HIS A 101 20.61 13.44 5.29
CA HIS A 101 21.21 13.50 6.63
C HIS A 101 21.99 12.23 7.01
N LEU A 102 21.73 11.09 6.35
CA LEU A 102 22.45 9.82 6.59
C LEU A 102 23.44 9.50 5.47
N PHE A 103 23.11 9.83 4.23
CA PHE A 103 23.89 9.46 3.05
C PHE A 103 24.50 10.64 2.29
N GLY A 104 24.27 11.88 2.75
CA GLY A 104 24.75 13.12 2.13
C GLY A 104 25.41 14.04 3.14
N THR A 105 25.30 15.34 2.91
CA THR A 105 25.94 16.42 3.71
C THR A 105 24.94 17.22 4.55
N ALA A 106 23.67 16.89 4.55
CA ALA A 106 22.66 17.60 5.36
C ALA A 106 22.79 17.23 6.83
N ASN A 107 22.68 18.21 7.72
CA ASN A 107 22.83 18.00 9.17
C ASN A 107 21.51 17.56 9.84
N GLU A 108 20.37 17.75 9.16
CA GLU A 108 19.04 17.45 9.72
C GLU A 108 18.17 16.64 8.75
N PRO A 109 17.21 15.85 9.26
CA PRO A 109 16.23 15.17 8.42
C PRO A 109 15.41 16.18 7.61
N ALA A 110 15.35 16.02 6.30
CA ALA A 110 14.48 16.81 5.45
C ALA A 110 13.08 16.20 5.36
N ASP A 111 12.05 17.05 5.17
CA ASP A 111 10.69 16.57 4.90
C ASP A 111 10.66 15.78 3.58
N TRP A 112 10.26 14.54 3.66
CA TRP A 112 10.19 13.61 2.54
C TRP A 112 9.30 14.10 1.39
N ASP A 113 8.19 14.76 1.73
CA ASP A 113 7.30 15.34 0.73
C ASP A 113 7.90 16.59 0.09
N GLU A 114 8.73 17.32 0.82
CA GLU A 114 9.47 18.47 0.25
C GLU A 114 10.53 18.01 -0.77
N ILE A 115 11.28 16.93 -0.46
CA ILE A 115 12.23 16.34 -1.41
C ILE A 115 11.47 15.85 -2.66
N LYS A 116 10.37 15.12 -2.49
CA LYS A 116 9.53 14.66 -3.60
C LYS A 116 8.99 15.81 -4.46
N ARG A 117 8.67 16.93 -3.86
CA ARG A 117 8.20 18.13 -4.58
C ARG A 117 9.32 18.77 -5.38
N LYS A 118 10.53 18.82 -4.82
CA LYS A 118 11.72 19.31 -5.54
C LYS A 118 12.08 18.42 -6.74
N ASP A 119 11.95 17.09 -6.59
CA ASP A 119 12.17 16.13 -7.67
C ASP A 119 11.18 16.31 -8.84
N ARG A 120 9.96 16.77 -8.55
CA ARG A 120 8.90 17.05 -9.52
C ARG A 120 8.86 18.51 -9.94
N SER A 121 10.02 19.15 -10.09
CA SER A 121 10.18 20.57 -10.36
C SER A 121 9.02 21.17 -11.20
N GLN A 122 8.27 22.14 -10.59
CA GLN A 122 7.19 22.94 -11.19
C GLN A 122 5.76 22.29 -11.23
N ALA A 123 5.48 21.16 -10.59
CA ALA A 123 4.12 20.67 -10.50
C ALA A 123 3.23 21.61 -9.65
N THR A 124 2.08 21.99 -10.18
CA THR A 124 1.05 22.70 -9.43
C THR A 124 0.45 21.77 -8.36
N VAL A 125 -0.15 22.35 -7.31
CA VAL A 125 -0.85 21.55 -6.27
C VAL A 125 -1.92 20.64 -6.89
N ALA A 126 -2.63 21.12 -7.90
CA ALA A 126 -3.62 20.34 -8.62
C ALA A 126 -3.00 19.14 -9.36
N GLU A 127 -1.82 19.31 -9.95
CA GLU A 127 -1.07 18.21 -10.59
C GLU A 127 -0.54 17.22 -9.57
N GLU A 128 -0.09 17.68 -8.41
CA GLU A 128 0.29 16.81 -7.31
C GLU A 128 -0.89 15.99 -6.77
N MET A 129 -2.09 16.59 -6.67
CA MET A 129 -3.32 15.89 -6.27
C MET A 129 -3.74 14.85 -7.33
N ARG A 130 -3.68 15.20 -8.62
CA ARG A 130 -3.94 14.26 -9.72
C ARG A 130 -2.93 13.11 -9.76
N GLY A 131 -1.70 13.36 -9.32
CA GLY A 131 -0.65 12.33 -9.20
C GLY A 131 -0.88 11.32 -8.06
N VAL A 132 -1.91 11.50 -7.22
CA VAL A 132 -2.34 10.46 -6.26
C VAL A 132 -3.07 9.37 -7.03
N SER A 133 -2.56 8.13 -6.92
CA SER A 133 -3.11 7.00 -7.67
C SER A 133 -4.63 6.88 -7.53
N ALA A 134 -5.33 6.76 -8.66
CA ALA A 134 -6.76 6.52 -8.69
C ALA A 134 -7.13 5.07 -8.31
N ALA A 135 -6.16 4.17 -8.27
CA ALA A 135 -6.34 2.77 -7.85
C ALA A 135 -6.35 2.59 -6.32
N LEU A 136 -6.00 3.63 -5.55
CA LEU A 136 -6.11 3.56 -4.09
C LEU A 136 -7.56 3.46 -3.65
N PRO A 137 -7.85 2.77 -2.52
CA PRO A 137 -9.14 2.86 -1.84
C PRO A 137 -9.53 4.32 -1.61
N ALA A 138 -10.83 4.62 -1.72
CA ALA A 138 -11.29 6.00 -1.82
C ALA A 138 -10.95 6.87 -0.60
N LEU A 139 -11.05 6.31 0.59
CA LEU A 139 -10.73 7.02 1.83
C LEU A 139 -9.22 7.26 1.99
N MET A 140 -8.39 6.28 1.65
CA MET A 140 -6.93 6.48 1.58
C MET A 140 -6.54 7.56 0.57
N ARG A 141 -7.21 7.56 -0.59
CA ARG A 141 -6.97 8.58 -1.62
C ARG A 141 -7.39 9.96 -1.13
N ALA A 142 -8.54 10.07 -0.48
CA ALA A 142 -9.03 11.32 0.11
C ALA A 142 -8.04 11.87 1.14
N GLU A 143 -7.54 11.03 2.06
CA GLU A 143 -6.53 11.41 3.06
C GLU A 143 -5.26 11.98 2.41
N LYS A 144 -4.74 11.31 1.37
CA LYS A 144 -3.54 11.76 0.64
C LYS A 144 -3.76 13.09 -0.10
N ILE A 145 -4.93 13.30 -0.69
CA ILE A 145 -5.31 14.55 -1.36
C ILE A 145 -5.42 15.68 -0.33
N LEU A 146 -6.09 15.44 0.80
CA LEU A 146 -6.25 16.40 1.88
C LEU A 146 -4.91 16.83 2.48
N ARG A 147 -3.99 15.89 2.71
CA ARG A 147 -2.64 16.19 3.19
C ARG A 147 -1.88 17.11 2.23
N LYS A 148 -2.02 16.92 0.92
CA LYS A 148 -1.41 17.79 -0.10
C LYS A 148 -2.04 19.18 -0.10
N ALA A 149 -3.37 19.27 0.02
CA ALA A 149 -4.10 20.52 0.11
C ALA A 149 -3.63 21.33 1.33
N GLU A 150 -3.58 20.70 2.51
CA GLU A 150 -3.15 21.36 3.76
C GLU A 150 -1.71 21.88 3.67
N LYS A 151 -0.77 21.06 3.18
CA LYS A 151 0.64 21.50 2.97
C LYS A 151 0.76 22.68 2.01
N ALA A 152 -0.21 22.87 1.12
CA ALA A 152 -0.31 24.00 0.21
C ALA A 152 -1.13 25.18 0.78
N GLY A 153 -1.57 25.10 2.05
CA GLY A 153 -2.34 26.14 2.72
C GLY A 153 -3.85 26.12 2.44
N TYR A 154 -4.36 25.07 1.80
CA TYR A 154 -5.79 24.94 1.52
C TYR A 154 -6.47 24.12 2.63
N ALA A 155 -7.49 24.68 3.26
CA ALA A 155 -8.35 23.96 4.21
C ALA A 155 -9.33 23.05 3.47
N ALA A 156 -9.68 21.92 4.11
CA ALA A 156 -10.80 21.10 3.64
C ALA A 156 -12.11 21.92 3.68
N PRO A 157 -13.04 21.67 2.73
CA PRO A 157 -14.35 22.34 2.74
C PRO A 157 -15.10 22.14 4.05
N GLN A 158 -15.57 23.23 4.66
CA GLN A 158 -16.30 23.23 5.93
C GLN A 158 -17.81 23.41 5.70
N THR A 159 -18.40 22.55 4.86
CA THR A 159 -19.86 22.59 4.66
C THR A 159 -20.56 21.85 5.79
N GLU A 160 -21.53 22.49 6.45
CA GLU A 160 -22.35 21.86 7.50
C GLU A 160 -23.57 21.14 6.92
N ASP A 161 -24.09 21.62 5.80
CA ASP A 161 -25.22 21.03 5.11
C ASP A 161 -24.78 20.11 3.99
N PHE A 162 -25.26 18.86 4.02
CA PHE A 162 -25.05 17.87 2.96
C PHE A 162 -26.38 17.58 2.31
N SER A 163 -26.43 17.67 0.99
CA SER A 163 -27.53 17.05 0.24
C SER A 163 -27.47 15.54 0.38
N MET A 164 -28.64 14.89 0.43
CA MET A 164 -28.76 13.42 0.49
C MET A 164 -28.69 12.81 -0.90
N ASP A 165 -27.76 13.31 -1.72
CA ASP A 165 -27.40 12.80 -3.03
C ASP A 165 -25.96 12.27 -3.05
N GLU A 166 -25.52 11.73 -4.17
CA GLU A 166 -24.19 11.14 -4.33
C GLU A 166 -23.07 12.14 -4.00
N LEU A 167 -23.19 13.38 -4.44
CA LEU A 167 -22.17 14.41 -4.24
C LEU A 167 -22.11 14.86 -2.77
N GLY A 168 -23.27 15.07 -2.13
CA GLY A 168 -23.33 15.46 -0.73
C GLY A 168 -22.81 14.39 0.23
N LEU A 169 -23.20 13.13 0.01
CA LEU A 169 -22.66 11.99 0.78
C LEU A 169 -21.15 11.79 0.52
N GLY A 170 -20.68 12.00 -0.72
CA GLY A 170 -19.26 12.01 -1.04
C GLY A 170 -18.50 13.10 -0.29
N ALA A 171 -19.06 14.31 -0.18
CA ALA A 171 -18.47 15.39 0.60
C ALA A 171 -18.42 15.08 2.10
N LEU A 172 -19.46 14.40 2.64
CA LEU A 172 -19.45 13.92 4.03
C LEU A 172 -18.33 12.91 4.26
N LEU A 173 -18.16 11.90 3.41
CA LEU A 173 -17.08 10.93 3.50
C LEU A 173 -15.70 11.60 3.42
N PHE A 174 -15.55 12.60 2.54
CA PHE A 174 -14.33 13.40 2.45
C PHE A 174 -14.01 14.15 3.74
N ARG A 175 -15.03 14.71 4.42
CA ARG A 175 -14.87 15.33 5.75
C ARG A 175 -14.50 14.31 6.82
N VAL A 176 -15.10 13.12 6.81
CA VAL A 176 -14.71 12.04 7.74
C VAL A 176 -13.23 11.69 7.54
N ALA A 177 -12.77 11.55 6.30
CA ALA A 177 -11.36 11.33 6.01
C ALA A 177 -10.46 12.48 6.53
N ASP A 178 -10.91 13.75 6.44
CA ASP A 178 -10.18 14.89 7.01
C ASP A 178 -10.10 14.84 8.54
N GLN A 179 -11.17 14.44 9.22
CA GLN A 179 -11.14 14.26 10.68
C GLN A 179 -10.18 13.13 11.08
N CYS A 180 -10.25 11.97 10.41
CA CYS A 180 -9.31 10.88 10.65
C CYS A 180 -7.85 11.36 10.49
N ARG A 181 -7.55 12.07 9.41
CA ARG A 181 -6.23 12.62 9.14
C ARG A 181 -5.74 13.55 10.26
N LYS A 182 -6.59 14.47 10.75
CA LYS A 182 -6.28 15.40 11.86
C LYS A 182 -5.94 14.68 13.16
N HIS A 183 -6.50 13.49 13.35
CA HIS A 183 -6.23 12.64 14.50
C HIS A 183 -5.18 11.54 14.23
N HIS A 184 -4.46 11.62 13.10
CA HIS A 184 -3.45 10.63 12.69
C HIS A 184 -4.00 9.20 12.59
N ILE A 185 -5.27 9.06 12.17
CA ILE A 185 -5.95 7.79 11.95
C ILE A 185 -6.04 7.56 10.43
N ASP A 186 -5.69 6.36 9.97
CA ASP A 186 -5.97 5.95 8.59
C ASP A 186 -7.47 5.65 8.45
N PRO A 187 -8.22 6.35 7.58
CA PRO A 187 -9.66 6.22 7.50
C PRO A 187 -10.12 4.87 6.89
N GLU A 188 -9.34 4.27 5.99
CA GLU A 188 -9.65 2.97 5.38
C GLU A 188 -9.50 1.85 6.41
N LEU A 189 -8.36 1.84 7.13
CA LEU A 189 -8.11 0.87 8.18
C LEU A 189 -9.06 1.03 9.36
N ALA A 190 -9.42 2.28 9.72
CA ALA A 190 -10.40 2.53 10.77
C ALA A 190 -11.76 1.93 10.43
N LEU A 191 -12.23 2.11 9.19
CA LEU A 191 -13.49 1.52 8.74
C LEU A 191 -13.40 -0.01 8.70
N SER A 192 -12.30 -0.57 8.20
CA SER A 192 -12.06 -2.02 8.15
C SER A 192 -12.13 -2.66 9.55
N ARG A 193 -11.44 -2.06 10.54
CA ARG A 193 -11.48 -2.54 11.93
C ARG A 193 -12.87 -2.42 12.56
N TYR A 194 -13.58 -1.33 12.26
CA TYR A 194 -14.95 -1.16 12.74
C TYR A 194 -15.90 -2.21 12.16
N LEU A 195 -15.75 -2.58 10.88
CA LEU A 195 -16.54 -3.65 10.28
C LEU A 195 -16.33 -4.99 10.99
N ASN A 196 -15.09 -5.34 11.32
CA ASN A 196 -14.79 -6.56 12.07
C ASN A 196 -15.42 -6.51 13.49
N HIS A 197 -15.31 -5.38 14.19
CA HIS A 197 -15.96 -5.19 15.49
C HIS A 197 -17.48 -5.34 15.39
N TYR A 198 -18.12 -4.73 14.38
CA TYR A 198 -19.56 -4.83 14.17
C TYR A 198 -20.02 -6.27 13.91
N ILE A 199 -19.24 -7.05 13.14
CA ILE A 199 -19.51 -8.47 12.90
C ILE A 199 -19.47 -9.24 14.23
N THR A 200 -18.45 -9.03 15.05
CA THR A 200 -18.32 -9.69 16.37
C THR A 200 -19.49 -9.35 17.29
N GLU A 201 -19.89 -8.07 17.36
CA GLU A 201 -21.07 -7.67 18.13
C GLU A 201 -22.37 -8.34 17.64
N PHE A 202 -22.48 -8.56 16.33
CA PHE A 202 -23.63 -9.22 15.73
C PHE A 202 -23.68 -10.71 16.10
N GLU A 203 -22.54 -11.42 15.99
CA GLU A 203 -22.40 -12.81 16.40
C GLU A 203 -22.75 -13.01 17.87
N GLU A 204 -22.31 -12.13 18.75
CA GLU A 204 -22.67 -12.18 20.18
C GLU A 204 -24.17 -11.98 20.43
N LYS A 205 -24.85 -11.20 19.59
CA LYS A 205 -26.32 -11.01 19.68
C LYS A 205 -27.06 -12.24 19.21
N GLU A 206 -26.64 -12.88 18.11
CA GLU A 206 -27.22 -14.13 17.62
C GLU A 206 -27.09 -15.23 18.64
N ASN A 207 -25.90 -15.46 19.18
CA ASN A 207 -25.65 -16.51 20.20
C ASN A 207 -26.52 -16.33 21.46
N ARG A 208 -26.80 -15.08 21.87
CA ARG A 208 -27.69 -14.81 23.03
C ARG A 208 -29.17 -15.05 22.72
N GLN A 209 -29.60 -15.00 21.47
CA GLN A 209 -30.98 -15.31 21.07
C GLN A 209 -31.23 -16.80 20.97
N ASP A 210 -30.20 -17.60 20.63
CA ASP A 210 -30.32 -19.06 20.55
C ASP A 210 -30.31 -19.76 21.92
N GLU A 211 -29.90 -19.04 22.98
CA GLU A 211 -29.92 -19.54 24.37
C GLU A 211 -31.24 -19.26 25.13
N THR A 212 -32.23 -18.60 24.51
CA THR A 212 -33.53 -18.24 25.10
C THR A 212 -34.68 -18.92 24.42
#